data_92fa7da20bd7d6ee24a31df658c5ab93
#
_entry.id   92fa7da20bd7d6ee24a31df658c5ab93
#
_cell.length_a   1.000
_cell.length_b   1.000
_cell.length_c   1.000
_cell.angle_alpha   90.00
_cell.angle_beta   90.00
_cell.angle_gamma   90.00
#
_symmetry.space_group_name_H-M   'P 1'
#
loop_
_entity.id
_entity.type
_entity.pdbx_description
1 polymer ?
#
loop_
_entity_poly.entity_id
_entity_poly.type
_entity_poly.pdbx_seq_one_letter_code
_entity_poly.pdbx_strand_id
1 'polypeptide(L)'
;MTVSEVKGYGRQKGHTETYRGSEYKIELVPKVKIEVAIAVELAEGAVDAVLKTAKTGKFGDGKVFVSSLEDVVRIRTGEHGEQAL
;
A
#
# COMPACT_ATOMS: atom_id res chain seq x y z
N MET A 1 -2.52 3.32 -12.11
CA MET A 1 -2.31 3.54 -10.69
C MET A 1 -3.58 3.97 -10.04
N THR A 2 -3.88 3.43 -8.90
CA THR A 2 -5.09 3.73 -8.18
C THR A 2 -4.71 4.13 -6.76
N VAL A 3 -5.34 5.18 -6.26
CA VAL A 3 -5.06 5.68 -4.94
C VAL A 3 -6.36 5.68 -4.15
N SER A 4 -6.32 5.14 -2.94
CA SER A 4 -7.49 5.08 -2.09
C SER A 4 -7.15 5.53 -0.70
N GLU A 5 -8.11 6.12 -0.03
CA GLU A 5 -7.94 6.42 1.37
C GLU A 5 -8.56 5.29 2.14
N VAL A 6 -7.83 4.75 3.07
CA VAL A 6 -8.29 3.60 3.84
C VAL A 6 -7.98 3.86 5.30
N LYS A 7 -8.47 3.00 6.17
CA LYS A 7 -8.15 3.10 7.56
C LYS A 7 -7.63 1.76 8.01
N GLY A 8 -6.65 1.77 8.86
CA GLY A 8 -6.09 0.51 9.33
C GLY A 8 -5.53 0.69 10.71
N TYR A 9 -5.29 -0.42 11.35
CA TYR A 9 -4.69 -0.40 12.63
C TYR A 9 -3.21 -0.15 12.43
N GLY A 10 -2.60 0.65 13.25
CA GLY A 10 -1.19 0.87 13.09
C GLY A 10 -0.62 1.43 14.32
N ARG A 11 0.74 1.45 14.42
CA ARG A 11 1.34 1.92 15.49
C ARG A 11 1.63 3.28 15.21
N GLN A 12 1.06 4.24 15.62
CA GLN A 12 1.34 5.54 15.31
C GLN A 12 1.86 6.23 16.47
N LYS A 13 2.77 7.02 16.37
CA LYS A 13 3.34 7.68 17.33
C LYS A 13 2.44 8.56 17.98
N GLY A 14 2.31 8.67 19.05
CA GLY A 14 1.49 9.56 19.61
C GLY A 14 0.24 9.01 20.08
N HIS A 15 -0.06 7.96 19.72
CA HIS A 15 -1.24 7.47 20.05
C HIS A 15 -1.15 6.68 21.15
N THR A 16 -0.78 6.79 22.00
CA THR A 16 -0.61 5.94 22.98
C THR A 16 -1.43 6.00 24.00
N GLU A 17 -2.21 6.06 24.25
CA GLU A 17 -3.00 6.13 25.22
C GLU A 17 -3.23 5.08 25.99
N THR A 18 -2.88 4.73 26.62
CA THR A 18 -3.04 3.65 27.27
C THR A 18 -3.37 3.82 28.55
N TYR A 19 -3.97 4.28 29.07
CA TYR A 19 -4.01 4.40 30.30
C TYR A 19 -4.88 3.60 30.89
N ARG A 20 -5.07 3.38 31.68
CA ARG A 20 -5.83 2.65 32.30
C ARG A 20 -6.00 1.46 31.81
N GLY A 21 -5.36 1.02 31.47
CA GLY A 21 -5.41 -0.12 30.99
C GLY A 21 -6.40 -0.60 30.32
N SER A 22 -7.24 -0.73 30.60
CA SER A 22 -8.08 -1.32 29.88
C SER A 22 -8.62 -0.68 28.92
N GLU A 23 -8.51 0.26 28.80
CA GLU A 23 -9.08 0.85 27.87
C GLU A 23 -8.45 1.25 26.80
N TYR A 24 -7.74 0.78 26.14
CA TYR A 24 -7.16 1.34 25.17
C TYR A 24 -7.92 1.04 24.12
N LYS A 25 -8.31 1.96 23.30
CA LYS A 25 -8.93 1.67 22.23
C LYS A 25 -8.16 1.37 21.09
N ILE A 26 -8.45 0.63 20.25
CA ILE A 26 -7.76 0.37 19.06
C ILE A 26 -8.30 1.27 18.13
N GLU A 27 -7.60 2.15 17.64
CA GLU A 27 -8.07 3.06 16.67
C GLU A 27 -7.68 2.79 15.29
N LEU A 28 -8.50 3.07 14.34
CA LEU A 28 -8.17 2.93 12.93
C LEU A 28 -7.57 4.24 12.47
N VAL A 29 -6.43 4.15 11.88
CA VAL A 29 -5.66 5.30 11.47
C VAL A 29 -5.83 5.52 9.99
N PRO A 30 -6.04 6.74 9.52
CA PRO A 30 -6.14 7.00 8.10
C PRO A 30 -4.84 6.68 7.39
N LYS A 31 -4.92 6.02 6.25
CA LYS A 31 -3.77 5.66 5.48
C LYS A 31 -4.10 5.78 4.02
N VAL A 32 -3.11 5.81 3.18
CA VAL A 32 -3.29 5.87 1.75
C VAL A 32 -2.81 4.57 1.16
N LYS A 33 -3.61 3.97 0.31
CA LYS A 33 -3.25 2.74 -0.36
C LYS A 33 -3.05 3.07 -1.81
N ILE A 34 -1.95 2.65 -2.37
CA ILE A 34 -1.64 2.87 -3.77
C ILE A 34 -1.47 1.52 -4.43
N GLU A 35 -2.13 1.31 -5.55
CA GLU A 35 -2.03 0.07 -6.27
C GLU A 35 -1.50 0.37 -7.66
N VAL A 36 -0.52 -0.40 -8.10
CA VAL A 36 0.08 -0.20 -9.40
C VAL A 36 0.23 -1.54 -10.06
N ALA A 37 -0.30 -1.68 -11.24
CA ALA A 37 -0.14 -2.92 -12.01
C ALA A 37 0.89 -2.62 -13.09
N ILE A 38 1.96 -3.38 -13.12
CA ILE A 38 3.05 -3.13 -14.05
C ILE A 38 3.57 -4.44 -14.59
N ALA A 39 4.34 -4.37 -15.63
CA ALA A 39 5.00 -5.55 -16.18
C ALA A 39 5.97 -6.10 -15.15
N VAL A 40 6.13 -7.40 -15.12
CA VAL A 40 6.92 -8.06 -14.10
C VAL A 40 8.36 -7.58 -14.13
N GLU A 41 8.89 -7.23 -15.29
CA GLU A 41 10.27 -6.81 -15.38
C GLU A 41 10.51 -5.51 -14.63
N LEU A 42 9.48 -4.74 -14.39
CA LEU A 42 9.62 -3.47 -13.73
C LEU A 42 9.40 -3.54 -12.23
N ALA A 43 9.01 -4.69 -11.73
CA ALA A 43 8.58 -4.78 -10.33
C ALA A 43 9.69 -4.44 -9.36
N GLU A 44 10.87 -4.98 -9.58
CA GLU A 44 11.94 -4.77 -8.66
C GLU A 44 12.36 -3.31 -8.63
N GLY A 45 12.45 -2.70 -9.77
CA GLY A 45 12.80 -1.28 -9.84
C GLY A 45 11.74 -0.41 -9.19
N ALA A 46 10.48 -0.80 -9.33
CA ALA A 46 9.41 -0.03 -8.73
C ALA A 46 9.49 -0.09 -7.21
N VAL A 47 9.75 -1.26 -6.66
CA VAL A 47 9.89 -1.40 -5.21
C VAL A 47 11.07 -0.57 -4.73
N ASP A 48 12.18 -0.62 -5.44
CA ASP A 48 13.34 0.16 -5.05
C ASP A 48 13.04 1.65 -5.08
N ALA A 49 12.29 2.11 -6.05
CA ALA A 49 11.96 3.51 -6.14
C ALA A 49 11.09 3.94 -4.96
N VAL A 50 10.15 3.09 -4.56
CA VAL A 50 9.31 3.40 -3.43
C VAL A 50 10.15 3.46 -2.17
N LEU A 51 11.05 2.51 -1.99
CA LEU A 51 11.87 2.49 -0.80
C LEU A 51 12.73 3.74 -0.70
N LYS A 52 13.31 4.15 -1.80
CA LYS A 52 14.13 5.31 -1.75
C LYS A 52 13.38 6.57 -1.48
N THR A 53 12.16 6.65 -1.93
CA THR A 53 11.41 7.87 -1.82
C THR A 53 10.61 7.95 -0.53
N ALA A 54 10.06 6.84 -0.10
CA ALA A 54 9.12 6.85 1.00
C ALA A 54 9.72 6.54 2.35
N LYS A 55 10.93 6.01 2.39
CA LYS A 55 11.47 5.57 3.64
C LYS A 55 11.89 6.73 4.51
N THR A 56 11.39 6.81 5.72
CA THR A 56 11.85 7.80 6.67
C THR A 56 12.53 7.15 7.85
N GLY A 57 12.35 5.84 8.02
CA GLY A 57 12.91 5.13 9.15
C GLY A 57 12.04 5.20 10.37
N LYS A 58 10.86 5.78 10.27
CA LYS A 58 10.02 5.90 11.41
C LYS A 58 8.78 5.07 11.27
N PHE A 59 8.05 4.90 12.34
CA PHE A 59 6.81 4.16 12.25
C PHE A 59 5.92 4.95 11.35
N GLY A 60 5.13 4.31 10.58
CA GLY A 60 4.21 4.98 9.67
C GLY A 60 4.65 4.94 8.24
N ASP A 61 5.86 4.46 7.97
CA ASP A 61 6.32 4.38 6.60
C ASP A 61 5.49 3.44 5.76
N GLY A 62 4.90 2.44 6.34
CA GLY A 62 4.03 1.54 5.59
C GLY A 62 4.72 0.32 5.06
N LYS A 63 4.05 -0.37 4.18
CA LYS A 63 4.53 -1.61 3.62
C LYS A 63 4.21 -1.68 2.16
N VAL A 64 4.97 -2.47 1.45
CA VAL A 64 4.73 -2.73 0.05
C VAL A 64 4.44 -4.21 -0.09
N PHE A 65 3.31 -4.55 -0.73
CA PHE A 65 2.98 -5.93 -0.98
C PHE A 65 3.11 -6.14 -2.47
N VAL A 66 3.75 -7.21 -2.86
CA VAL A 66 3.94 -7.52 -4.27
C VAL A 66 3.29 -8.85 -4.54
N SER A 67 2.43 -8.91 -5.53
CA SER A 67 1.79 -10.16 -5.87
C SER A 67 1.64 -10.24 -7.36
N SER A 68 1.45 -11.45 -7.87
CA SER A 68 1.27 -11.64 -9.28
C SER A 68 -0.18 -11.52 -9.61
N LEU A 69 -0.48 -10.95 -10.76
CA LEU A 69 -1.81 -10.95 -11.27
C LEU A 69 -1.89 -12.04 -12.31
N GLU A 70 -2.96 -12.82 -12.27
CA GLU A 70 -3.07 -13.86 -13.25
C GLU A 70 -3.44 -13.29 -14.59
N ASP A 71 -4.15 -12.22 -14.63
CA ASP A 71 -4.52 -11.62 -15.90
C ASP A 71 -4.97 -10.19 -15.66
N VAL A 72 -4.93 -9.37 -16.68
CA VAL A 72 -5.45 -8.03 -16.67
C VAL A 72 -6.21 -7.89 -17.95
N VAL A 73 -7.43 -7.40 -17.89
CA VAL A 73 -8.25 -7.25 -19.07
C VAL A 73 -8.74 -5.83 -19.14
N ARG A 74 -8.52 -5.17 -20.26
CA ARG A 74 -9.01 -3.81 -20.42
C ARG A 74 -10.43 -3.89 -20.92
N ILE A 75 -11.36 -3.37 -20.19
CA ILE A 75 -12.77 -3.54 -20.52
C ILE A 75 -13.09 -2.92 -21.87
N ARG A 76 -12.55 -1.74 -22.13
CA ARG A 76 -12.91 -1.06 -23.36
C ARG A 76 -12.50 -1.82 -24.62
N THR A 77 -11.35 -2.47 -24.60
CA THR A 77 -10.84 -3.10 -25.79
C THR A 77 -10.83 -4.60 -25.76
N GLY A 78 -10.97 -5.20 -24.58
CA GLY A 78 -10.88 -6.64 -24.46
C GLY A 78 -9.45 -7.15 -24.49
N GLU A 79 -8.45 -6.27 -24.51
CA GLU A 79 -7.08 -6.73 -24.54
C GLU A 79 -6.69 -7.33 -23.22
N HIS A 80 -5.77 -8.29 -23.24
CA HIS A 80 -5.32 -9.00 -22.07
C HIS A 80 -3.83 -8.80 -21.85
N GLY A 81 -3.40 -9.05 -20.65
CA GLY A 81 -1.98 -9.12 -20.33
C GLY A 81 -1.33 -7.76 -20.36
N GLU A 82 -0.08 -7.71 -20.78
CA GLU A 82 0.62 -6.46 -20.75
C GLU A 82 0.00 -5.42 -21.65
N GLN A 83 -0.68 -5.83 -22.67
CA GLN A 83 -1.31 -4.86 -23.55
C GLN A 83 -2.48 -4.17 -22.85
N ALA A 84 -2.96 -4.71 -21.78
CA ALA A 84 -4.07 -4.14 -21.02
C ALA A 84 -3.60 -3.19 -19.94
N LEU A 85 -2.33 -3.11 -19.71
CA LEU A 85 -1.81 -2.27 -18.64
C LEU A 85 -1.82 -0.78 -18.95
#